data_5af78debba81b3a5bbc4271bd62d74a7
#
_entry.id   5af78debba81b3a5bbc4271bd62d74a7
#
_cell.length_a   1.000
_cell.length_b   1.000
_cell.length_c   1.000
_cell.angle_alpha   90.00
_cell.angle_beta   90.00
_cell.angle_gamma   90.00
#
_symmetry.space_group_name_H-M   'P 1'
#
loop_
_entity.id
_entity.type
_entity.pdbx_description
1 polymer ?
#
loop_
_entity_poly.entity_id
_entity_poly.type
_entity_poly.pdbx_seq_one_letter_code
_entity_poly.pdbx_strand_id
1 'polypeptide(L)'
;MANPFFANIPVPPEYFIGRTSEITAAFDTIHARTHLAIWGGPGMGKTSYLDKVACPQTWVEYGLDSSPAVIVLFSCQSLYPFTPAKFWAEILTIMDDKLEYEPELQAEIRNLRGNNITNETLRQAITRLGRKNKFLVLLVDDFDAALETNGEYTESDREIFLAQCRSLAVYGANRRLTMIVASLQRLNEIGPPLKPNASPWYNHYLYQSLKKFDYQETEQLLSIFPPELRTGIRNITGSHPTLIQIAGFLLNIAKRQGEEVDINKFNSDFERDTKQIFEIIWKRCNDQQKTLLMLILLLDLEGHLGQRDFDLKGMGRILIQNERSLTELEEQGVIISEIRPKPKLSKEQEKIYLFTSSIMKKWVIQEIWNTKPSEIKKREKVFLNLMSHGQVEEMKKAITWLGQHQDTVVSLLKFGREILFG
;
A
#
# COMPACT_ATOMS: atom_id res chain seq x y z
N MET A 1 25.66 -3.79 -18.11
CA MET A 1 25.01 -2.79 -17.22
C MET A 1 24.24 -3.51 -16.13
N ALA A 2 24.10 -2.94 -14.93
CA ALA A 2 23.26 -3.52 -13.89
C ALA A 2 21.76 -3.52 -14.30
N ASN A 3 20.94 -4.36 -13.67
CA ASN A 3 19.51 -4.33 -13.88
C ASN A 3 18.94 -3.09 -13.16
N PRO A 4 18.22 -2.20 -13.86
CA PRO A 4 17.66 -0.99 -13.23
C PRO A 4 16.36 -1.27 -12.44
N PHE A 5 15.86 -2.50 -12.43
CA PHE A 5 14.68 -2.93 -11.72
C PHE A 5 15.04 -3.68 -10.43
N PHE A 6 14.29 -3.40 -9.37
CA PHE A 6 14.50 -3.92 -8.02
C PHE A 6 13.31 -4.77 -7.60
N ALA A 7 13.32 -6.06 -7.97
CA ALA A 7 12.25 -6.99 -7.64
C ALA A 7 12.33 -7.39 -6.14
N ASN A 8 11.22 -7.28 -5.43
CA ASN A 8 11.04 -7.72 -4.04
C ASN A 8 11.95 -7.06 -2.98
N ILE A 9 12.61 -5.95 -3.33
CA ILE A 9 13.38 -5.11 -2.39
C ILE A 9 13.02 -3.64 -2.59
N PRO A 10 13.24 -2.77 -1.58
CA PRO A 10 13.08 -1.33 -1.76
C PRO A 10 13.97 -0.80 -2.88
N VAL A 11 13.45 0.14 -3.66
CA VAL A 11 14.21 0.82 -4.71
C VAL A 11 15.17 1.80 -4.07
N PRO A 12 16.50 1.72 -4.33
CA PRO A 12 17.45 2.68 -3.81
C PRO A 12 17.13 4.12 -4.23
N PRO A 13 17.45 5.14 -3.40
CA PRO A 13 17.08 6.53 -3.64
C PRO A 13 17.53 7.08 -5.00
N GLU A 14 18.66 6.64 -5.53
CA GLU A 14 19.23 7.06 -6.83
C GLU A 14 18.47 6.50 -8.04
N TYR A 15 17.69 5.42 -7.85
CA TYR A 15 16.84 4.80 -8.87
C TYR A 15 15.35 5.11 -8.65
N PHE A 16 15.03 5.90 -7.63
CA PHE A 16 13.65 6.26 -7.31
C PHE A 16 13.06 7.16 -8.39
N ILE A 17 11.91 6.79 -8.94
CA ILE A 17 11.23 7.48 -10.03
C ILE A 17 9.86 7.95 -9.59
N GLY A 18 9.47 9.15 -10.09
CA GLY A 18 8.15 9.71 -9.87
C GLY A 18 7.93 10.23 -8.45
N ARG A 19 6.68 10.31 -8.05
CA ARG A 19 6.27 10.76 -6.71
C ARG A 19 6.70 12.18 -6.36
N THR A 20 6.94 13.02 -7.36
CA THR A 20 7.47 14.38 -7.13
C THR A 20 6.59 15.19 -6.20
N SER A 21 5.27 15.13 -6.39
CA SER A 21 4.30 15.83 -5.53
C SER A 21 4.31 15.30 -4.09
N GLU A 22 4.42 13.98 -3.97
CA GLU A 22 4.43 13.31 -2.66
C GLU A 22 5.73 13.60 -1.90
N ILE A 23 6.87 13.56 -2.58
CA ILE A 23 8.17 13.93 -1.96
C ILE A 23 8.18 15.42 -1.60
N THR A 24 7.66 16.30 -2.46
CA THR A 24 7.52 17.74 -2.13
C THR A 24 6.73 17.93 -0.85
N ALA A 25 5.59 17.25 -0.70
CA ALA A 25 4.77 17.34 0.52
C ALA A 25 5.51 16.85 1.77
N ALA A 26 6.38 15.82 1.65
CA ALA A 26 7.23 15.40 2.78
C ALA A 26 8.21 16.50 3.17
N PHE A 27 8.88 17.13 2.21
CA PHE A 27 9.84 18.18 2.50
C PHE A 27 9.19 19.47 3.01
N ASP A 28 8.01 19.84 2.52
CA ASP A 28 7.20 20.91 3.09
C ASP A 28 6.83 20.61 4.56
N THR A 29 6.44 19.37 4.84
CA THR A 29 6.16 18.89 6.19
C THR A 29 7.38 18.98 7.10
N ILE A 30 8.55 18.56 6.61
CA ILE A 30 9.82 18.65 7.34
C ILE A 30 10.21 20.11 7.57
N HIS A 31 10.07 20.97 6.57
CA HIS A 31 10.37 22.40 6.70
C HIS A 31 9.48 23.08 7.73
N ALA A 32 8.18 22.80 7.68
CA ALA A 32 7.19 23.35 8.61
C ALA A 32 7.21 22.73 10.02
N ARG A 33 7.96 21.64 10.22
CA ARG A 33 7.95 20.85 11.48
C ARG A 33 6.56 20.35 11.85
N THR A 34 5.81 19.90 10.85
CA THR A 34 4.52 19.23 11.00
C THR A 34 4.66 17.72 10.80
N HIS A 35 3.57 16.99 10.70
CA HIS A 35 3.58 15.53 10.66
C HIS A 35 2.77 15.02 9.48
N LEU A 36 3.19 13.90 8.88
CA LEU A 36 2.58 13.32 7.70
C LEU A 36 2.29 11.83 7.92
N ALA A 37 1.11 11.38 7.55
CA ALA A 37 0.78 9.97 7.44
C ALA A 37 0.61 9.62 5.97
N ILE A 38 1.48 8.76 5.47
CA ILE A 38 1.35 8.19 4.13
C ILE A 38 0.70 6.81 4.22
N TRP A 39 -0.16 6.49 3.27
CA TRP A 39 -0.73 5.15 3.17
C TRP A 39 -0.79 4.68 1.72
N GLY A 40 -0.91 3.38 1.54
CA GLY A 40 -1.05 2.74 0.24
C GLY A 40 -0.98 1.24 0.36
N GLY A 41 -1.61 0.53 -0.54
CA GLY A 41 -1.61 -0.93 -0.57
C GLY A 41 -0.23 -1.56 -0.56
N PRO A 42 -0.14 -2.88 -0.41
CA PRO A 42 1.13 -3.60 -0.49
C PRO A 42 1.83 -3.32 -1.82
N GLY A 43 3.13 -3.06 -1.78
CA GLY A 43 3.92 -2.81 -3.00
C GLY A 43 3.75 -1.44 -3.66
N MET A 44 3.07 -0.47 -3.01
CA MET A 44 2.96 0.92 -3.52
C MET A 44 4.24 1.75 -3.34
N GLY A 45 5.31 1.18 -2.76
CA GLY A 45 6.62 1.83 -2.65
C GLY A 45 6.77 2.72 -1.41
N LYS A 46 6.05 2.45 -0.30
CA LYS A 46 6.13 3.21 0.95
C LYS A 46 7.53 3.23 1.55
N THR A 47 8.16 2.05 1.66
CA THR A 47 9.53 1.91 2.16
C THR A 47 10.52 2.70 1.30
N SER A 48 10.48 2.53 -0.03
CA SER A 48 11.34 3.28 -0.95
C SER A 48 11.13 4.80 -0.88
N TYR A 49 9.88 5.23 -0.63
CA TYR A 49 9.57 6.64 -0.40
C TYR A 49 10.24 7.15 0.88
N LEU A 50 10.18 6.42 1.98
CA LEU A 50 10.84 6.81 3.23
C LEU A 50 12.37 6.81 3.07
N ASP A 51 12.94 5.85 2.35
CA ASP A 51 14.37 5.81 2.01
C ASP A 51 14.77 7.06 1.18
N LYS A 52 13.95 7.44 0.18
CA LYS A 52 14.18 8.65 -0.63
C LYS A 52 14.14 9.92 0.24
N VAL A 53 13.19 10.02 1.18
CA VAL A 53 13.09 11.14 2.12
C VAL A 53 14.28 11.15 3.11
N ALA A 54 14.76 9.99 3.52
CA ALA A 54 15.93 9.88 4.41
C ALA A 54 17.27 10.24 3.74
N CYS A 55 17.33 10.17 2.40
CA CYS A 55 18.55 10.35 1.63
C CYS A 55 19.03 11.82 1.61
N PRO A 56 20.26 12.15 2.08
CA PRO A 56 20.76 13.53 2.13
C PRO A 56 20.79 14.24 0.77
N GLN A 57 21.07 13.49 -0.32
CA GLN A 57 21.07 14.05 -1.68
C GLN A 57 19.70 14.58 -2.07
N THR A 58 18.62 13.90 -1.65
CA THR A 58 17.26 14.37 -1.90
C THR A 58 16.96 15.69 -1.19
N TRP A 59 17.51 15.91 0.02
CA TRP A 59 17.33 17.18 0.72
C TRP A 59 17.92 18.34 -0.09
N VAL A 60 19.10 18.14 -0.67
CA VAL A 60 19.73 19.14 -1.54
C VAL A 60 18.89 19.39 -2.79
N GLU A 61 18.33 18.34 -3.41
CA GLU A 61 17.43 18.45 -4.57
C GLU A 61 16.20 19.35 -4.27
N TYR A 62 15.73 19.34 -3.01
CA TYR A 62 14.60 20.13 -2.54
C TYR A 62 15.02 21.44 -1.82
N GLY A 63 16.27 21.86 -1.95
CA GLY A 63 16.80 23.12 -1.41
C GLY A 63 16.91 23.17 0.10
N LEU A 64 16.99 22.01 0.79
CA LEU A 64 17.12 21.90 2.22
C LEU A 64 18.49 21.38 2.62
N ASP A 65 18.96 21.83 3.79
CA ASP A 65 20.15 21.29 4.45
C ASP A 65 19.73 20.20 5.45
N SER A 66 20.28 19.00 5.28
CA SER A 66 20.04 17.87 6.19
C SER A 66 20.94 17.87 7.43
N SER A 67 21.98 18.71 7.48
CA SER A 67 22.98 18.72 8.58
C SER A 67 22.38 19.00 9.98
N PRO A 68 21.34 19.83 10.15
CA PRO A 68 20.69 20.01 11.44
C PRO A 68 19.66 18.92 11.77
N ALA A 69 19.34 18.02 10.83
CA ALA A 69 18.38 16.97 11.03
C ALA A 69 19.02 15.67 11.55
N VAL A 70 18.51 15.13 12.64
CA VAL A 70 18.77 13.74 13.02
C VAL A 70 17.67 12.89 12.43
N ILE A 71 18.01 12.12 11.38
CA ILE A 71 17.04 11.33 10.62
C ILE A 71 17.05 9.91 11.16
N VAL A 72 15.91 9.49 11.75
CA VAL A 72 15.67 8.15 12.28
C VAL A 72 14.67 7.45 11.39
N LEU A 73 15.05 6.34 10.78
CA LEU A 73 14.19 5.50 9.94
C LEU A 73 14.22 4.06 10.43
N PHE A 74 13.06 3.47 10.69
CA PHE A 74 12.90 2.05 11.01
C PHE A 74 11.48 1.56 10.70
N SER A 75 11.31 0.23 10.66
CA SER A 75 10.01 -0.43 10.54
C SER A 75 9.49 -0.89 11.90
N CYS A 76 8.22 -0.65 12.21
CA CYS A 76 7.57 -1.21 13.40
C CYS A 76 7.50 -2.74 13.37
N GLN A 77 7.55 -3.38 12.20
CA GLN A 77 7.59 -4.83 12.09
C GLN A 77 8.88 -5.43 12.66
N SER A 78 10.01 -4.71 12.60
CA SER A 78 11.28 -5.17 13.18
C SER A 78 11.24 -5.27 14.70
N LEU A 79 10.26 -4.64 15.34
CA LEU A 79 10.09 -4.61 16.80
C LEU A 79 9.19 -5.73 17.34
N TYR A 80 8.99 -6.80 16.56
CA TYR A 80 8.10 -7.90 16.96
C TYR A 80 8.59 -8.69 18.19
N PRO A 81 7.71 -9.03 19.16
CA PRO A 81 6.38 -8.44 19.37
C PRO A 81 6.50 -6.96 19.74
N PHE A 82 5.64 -6.12 19.12
CA PHE A 82 5.67 -4.68 19.35
C PHE A 82 5.33 -4.32 20.80
N THR A 83 6.13 -3.40 21.37
CA THR A 83 5.81 -2.71 22.63
C THR A 83 6.25 -1.25 22.55
N PRO A 84 5.59 -0.31 23.25
CA PRO A 84 6.00 1.08 23.33
C PRO A 84 7.45 1.26 23.79
N ALA A 85 7.91 0.46 24.75
CA ALA A 85 9.28 0.52 25.24
C ALA A 85 10.31 0.22 24.15
N LYS A 86 10.08 -0.82 23.32
CA LYS A 86 10.95 -1.12 22.17
C LYS A 86 10.94 0.02 21.15
N PHE A 87 9.78 0.62 20.90
CA PHE A 87 9.65 1.75 19.96
C PHE A 87 10.50 2.95 20.41
N TRP A 88 10.38 3.37 21.67
CA TRP A 88 11.17 4.48 22.19
C TRP A 88 12.67 4.16 22.26
N ALA A 89 13.01 2.91 22.60
CA ALA A 89 14.41 2.44 22.65
C ALA A 89 15.07 2.45 21.27
N GLU A 90 14.38 1.98 20.23
CA GLU A 90 14.88 1.96 18.86
C GLU A 90 15.22 3.36 18.36
N ILE A 91 14.33 4.33 18.60
CA ILE A 91 14.57 5.73 18.23
C ILE A 91 15.88 6.24 18.86
N LEU A 92 16.06 6.02 20.18
CA LEU A 92 17.27 6.48 20.87
C LEU A 92 18.52 5.73 20.42
N THR A 93 18.40 4.47 20.02
CA THR A 93 19.51 3.68 19.47
C THR A 93 19.98 4.25 18.16
N ILE A 94 19.05 4.48 17.23
CA ILE A 94 19.41 5.06 15.92
C ILE A 94 19.89 6.51 16.07
N MET A 95 19.33 7.28 17.01
CA MET A 95 19.85 8.62 17.31
C MET A 95 21.30 8.60 17.79
N ASP A 96 21.66 7.67 18.68
CA ASP A 96 23.04 7.47 19.15
C ASP A 96 23.98 7.19 17.98
N ASP A 97 23.60 6.29 17.07
CA ASP A 97 24.40 5.96 15.88
C ASP A 97 24.54 7.16 14.92
N LYS A 98 23.47 7.92 14.69
CA LYS A 98 23.48 9.10 13.80
C LYS A 98 24.30 10.27 14.34
N LEU A 99 24.63 10.27 15.62
CA LEU A 99 25.41 11.33 16.30
C LEU A 99 26.89 10.95 16.49
N GLU A 100 27.41 9.95 15.80
CA GLU A 100 28.79 9.47 15.93
C GLU A 100 29.86 10.58 15.74
N TYR A 101 29.55 11.60 14.91
CA TYR A 101 30.46 12.75 14.67
C TYR A 101 30.20 13.92 15.65
N GLU A 102 29.35 13.76 16.65
CA GLU A 102 29.00 14.75 17.66
C GLU A 102 29.10 14.16 19.08
N PRO A 103 30.34 13.85 19.55
CA PRO A 103 30.54 12.99 20.72
C PRO A 103 29.94 13.52 22.02
N GLU A 104 29.85 14.83 22.20
CA GLU A 104 29.18 15.41 23.38
C GLU A 104 27.68 15.15 23.38
N LEU A 105 27.04 15.44 22.26
CA LEU A 105 25.59 15.23 22.11
C LEU A 105 25.26 13.74 22.11
N GLN A 106 26.09 12.92 21.46
CA GLN A 106 25.96 11.47 21.49
C GLN A 106 26.00 10.92 22.92
N ALA A 107 26.96 11.36 23.74
CA ALA A 107 27.08 10.96 25.13
C ALA A 107 25.85 11.37 25.94
N GLU A 108 25.31 12.58 25.69
CA GLU A 108 24.09 13.04 26.32
C GLU A 108 22.86 12.14 25.98
N ILE A 109 22.72 11.73 24.71
CA ILE A 109 21.64 10.83 24.28
C ILE A 109 21.84 9.43 24.85
N ARG A 110 23.07 8.91 24.81
CA ARG A 110 23.42 7.59 25.37
C ARG A 110 23.10 7.51 26.86
N ASN A 111 23.35 8.56 27.62
CA ASN A 111 23.03 8.64 29.06
C ASN A 111 21.52 8.60 29.34
N LEU A 112 20.65 8.90 28.37
CA LEU A 112 19.20 8.74 28.49
C LEU A 112 18.74 7.29 28.33
N ARG A 113 19.58 6.41 27.78
CA ARG A 113 19.26 5.00 27.54
C ARG A 113 19.38 4.15 28.80
N GLY A 114 18.74 4.57 29.89
CA GLY A 114 18.68 3.80 31.14
C GLY A 114 17.65 2.64 31.09
N ASN A 115 17.37 2.04 32.25
CA ASN A 115 16.53 0.84 32.35
C ASN A 115 15.03 1.06 32.02
N ASN A 116 14.56 2.29 31.92
CA ASN A 116 13.15 2.59 31.66
C ASN A 116 13.02 3.70 30.60
N ILE A 117 12.98 3.30 29.34
CA ILE A 117 12.86 4.22 28.22
C ILE A 117 11.37 4.45 27.92
N THR A 118 10.96 5.72 27.93
CA THR A 118 9.58 6.16 27.71
C THR A 118 9.50 7.32 26.71
N ASN A 119 8.29 7.77 26.38
CA ASN A 119 8.08 8.98 25.60
C ASN A 119 8.71 10.23 26.26
N GLU A 120 8.78 10.27 27.57
CA GLU A 120 9.43 11.36 28.31
C GLU A 120 10.95 11.37 28.06
N THR A 121 11.56 10.19 28.00
CA THR A 121 12.99 10.05 27.64
C THR A 121 13.24 10.62 26.23
N LEU A 122 12.38 10.31 25.26
CA LEU A 122 12.48 10.86 23.92
C LEU A 122 12.28 12.39 23.89
N ARG A 123 11.34 12.91 24.71
CA ARG A 123 11.12 14.36 24.85
C ARG A 123 12.39 15.07 25.36
N GLN A 124 13.08 14.47 26.31
CA GLN A 124 14.36 14.98 26.81
C GLN A 124 15.43 14.94 25.73
N ALA A 125 15.53 13.86 24.94
CA ALA A 125 16.46 13.75 23.82
C ALA A 125 16.22 14.87 22.78
N ILE A 126 14.96 15.09 22.37
CA ILE A 126 14.60 16.16 21.45
C ILE A 126 14.98 17.56 22.03
N THR A 127 14.79 17.74 23.32
CA THR A 127 15.19 18.99 23.98
C THR A 127 16.70 19.23 23.91
N ARG A 128 17.50 18.16 24.07
CA ARG A 128 18.98 18.25 23.93
C ARG A 128 19.41 18.55 22.49
N LEU A 129 18.79 17.88 21.48
CA LEU A 129 18.97 18.25 20.07
C LEU A 129 18.71 19.75 19.86
N GLY A 130 17.63 20.25 20.44
CA GLY A 130 17.27 21.64 20.31
C GLY A 130 18.28 22.64 20.84
N ARG A 131 19.01 22.33 21.92
CA ARG A 131 20.07 23.18 22.46
C ARG A 131 21.27 23.30 21.48
N LYS A 132 21.45 22.33 20.61
CA LYS A 132 22.47 22.32 19.55
C LYS A 132 21.90 22.74 18.17
N ASN A 133 20.72 23.38 18.13
CA ASN A 133 20.01 23.78 16.93
C ASN A 133 19.65 22.63 15.97
N LYS A 134 19.54 21.42 16.49
CA LYS A 134 19.13 20.23 15.76
C LYS A 134 17.66 19.89 16.02
N PHE A 135 17.12 19.04 15.14
CA PHE A 135 15.75 18.51 15.26
C PHE A 135 15.69 17.05 14.81
N LEU A 136 14.66 16.36 15.25
CA LEU A 136 14.42 14.96 14.91
C LEU A 136 13.46 14.86 13.72
N VAL A 137 13.85 14.09 12.70
CA VAL A 137 12.97 13.60 11.63
C VAL A 137 12.78 12.11 11.85
N LEU A 138 11.59 11.73 12.30
CA LEU A 138 11.23 10.36 12.59
C LEU A 138 10.42 9.79 11.42
N LEU A 139 10.99 8.84 10.71
CA LEU A 139 10.40 8.12 9.60
C LEU A 139 10.08 6.70 10.07
N VAL A 140 8.79 6.35 10.11
CA VAL A 140 8.34 5.07 10.66
C VAL A 140 7.61 4.29 9.59
N ASP A 141 8.19 3.18 9.16
CA ASP A 141 7.53 2.25 8.25
C ASP A 141 6.70 1.22 9.01
N ASP A 142 5.75 0.59 8.30
CA ASP A 142 4.85 -0.44 8.83
C ASP A 142 4.19 -0.05 10.17
N PHE A 143 3.74 1.20 10.27
CA PHE A 143 3.12 1.71 11.49
C PHE A 143 1.86 0.93 11.91
N ASP A 144 1.27 0.16 10.97
CA ASP A 144 0.21 -0.82 11.26
C ASP A 144 0.57 -1.75 12.41
N ALA A 145 1.84 -2.20 12.49
CA ALA A 145 2.30 -3.10 13.55
C ALA A 145 2.20 -2.48 14.95
N ALA A 146 2.32 -1.15 15.05
CA ALA A 146 2.13 -0.42 16.30
C ALA A 146 0.65 -0.25 16.67
N LEU A 147 -0.26 -0.54 15.74
CA LEU A 147 -1.71 -0.49 15.95
C LEU A 147 -2.32 -1.86 16.28
N GLU A 148 -1.56 -2.94 16.13
CA GLU A 148 -1.98 -4.30 16.45
C GLU A 148 -1.61 -4.64 17.90
N THR A 149 -2.58 -5.17 18.65
CA THR A 149 -2.37 -5.62 20.04
C THR A 149 -1.80 -7.04 20.06
N ASN A 150 -1.09 -7.38 21.14
CA ASN A 150 -0.52 -8.71 21.37
C ASN A 150 -0.55 -9.06 22.87
N GLY A 151 0.04 -10.20 23.26
CA GLY A 151 0.02 -10.65 24.66
C GLY A 151 0.71 -9.71 25.66
N GLU A 152 1.64 -8.87 25.21
CA GLU A 152 2.38 -7.90 26.04
C GLU A 152 1.95 -6.45 25.79
N TYR A 153 1.05 -6.20 24.82
CA TYR A 153 0.61 -4.90 24.38
C TYR A 153 -0.90 -4.88 24.21
N THR A 154 -1.59 -4.47 25.25
CA THR A 154 -3.05 -4.48 25.36
C THR A 154 -3.68 -3.30 24.60
N GLU A 155 -5.01 -3.30 24.46
CA GLU A 155 -5.76 -2.17 23.90
C GLU A 155 -5.54 -0.87 24.70
N SER A 156 -5.47 -0.98 26.01
CA SER A 156 -5.17 0.19 26.88
C SER A 156 -3.77 0.73 26.64
N ASP A 157 -2.76 -0.15 26.48
CA ASP A 157 -1.39 0.26 26.20
C ASP A 157 -1.29 0.93 24.83
N ARG A 158 -2.03 0.42 23.82
CA ARG A 158 -2.12 1.03 22.49
C ARG A 158 -2.70 2.44 22.55
N GLU A 159 -3.80 2.63 23.26
CA GLU A 159 -4.40 3.96 23.44
C GLU A 159 -3.42 4.93 24.12
N ILE A 160 -2.73 4.48 25.18
CA ILE A 160 -1.71 5.25 25.88
C ILE A 160 -0.56 5.62 24.93
N PHE A 161 -0.03 4.65 24.17
CA PHE A 161 1.04 4.87 23.22
C PHE A 161 0.66 5.92 22.15
N LEU A 162 -0.53 5.82 21.57
CA LEU A 162 -1.00 6.78 20.57
C LEU A 162 -1.22 8.18 21.16
N ALA A 163 -1.71 8.27 22.39
CA ALA A 163 -1.81 9.53 23.11
C ALA A 163 -0.41 10.13 23.39
N GLN A 164 0.57 9.31 23.72
CA GLN A 164 1.97 9.73 23.90
C GLN A 164 2.58 10.24 22.60
N CYS A 165 2.40 9.55 21.48
CA CYS A 165 2.84 10.01 20.16
C CYS A 165 2.23 11.38 19.83
N ARG A 166 0.91 11.54 20.02
CA ARG A 166 0.23 12.81 19.81
C ARG A 166 0.74 13.91 20.75
N SER A 167 0.97 13.59 22.02
CA SER A 167 1.51 14.54 22.98
C SER A 167 2.90 15.04 22.57
N LEU A 168 3.79 14.15 22.12
CA LEU A 168 5.09 14.54 21.60
C LEU A 168 4.97 15.43 20.36
N ALA A 169 4.09 15.06 19.43
CA ALA A 169 3.89 15.81 18.20
C ALA A 169 3.36 17.23 18.45
N VAL A 170 2.36 17.38 19.32
CA VAL A 170 1.64 18.64 19.50
C VAL A 170 2.30 19.55 20.55
N TYR A 171 2.79 18.98 21.64
CA TYR A 171 3.23 19.76 22.82
C TYR A 171 4.68 19.52 23.21
N GLY A 172 5.21 18.32 22.95
CA GLY A 172 6.44 17.84 23.59
C GLY A 172 7.76 18.29 22.95
N ALA A 173 7.74 18.79 21.73
CA ALA A 173 8.94 18.90 20.93
C ALA A 173 9.36 20.34 20.55
N ASN A 174 8.66 21.37 21.01
CA ASN A 174 8.93 22.78 20.66
C ASN A 174 9.23 23.00 19.16
N ARG A 175 8.47 22.37 18.28
CA ARG A 175 8.69 22.35 16.82
C ARG A 175 10.06 21.79 16.40
N ARG A 176 10.57 20.80 17.12
CA ARG A 176 11.85 20.13 16.81
C ARG A 176 11.68 18.65 16.47
N LEU A 177 10.45 18.27 16.15
CA LEU A 177 10.07 16.93 15.71
C LEU A 177 9.22 17.01 14.45
N THR A 178 9.59 16.26 13.43
CA THR A 178 8.70 15.85 12.34
C THR A 178 8.53 14.35 12.39
N MET A 179 7.30 13.87 12.30
CA MET A 179 6.99 12.45 12.19
C MET A 179 6.35 12.18 10.83
N ILE A 180 6.91 11.26 10.07
CA ILE A 180 6.31 10.72 8.86
C ILE A 180 6.10 9.24 9.09
N VAL A 181 4.85 8.80 9.11
CA VAL A 181 4.49 7.40 9.34
C VAL A 181 3.90 6.79 8.09
N ALA A 182 4.23 5.53 7.81
CA ALA A 182 3.71 4.79 6.66
C ALA A 182 2.85 3.62 7.12
N SER A 183 1.68 3.45 6.49
CA SER A 183 0.73 2.39 6.80
C SER A 183 0.08 1.83 5.54
N LEU A 184 -0.57 0.67 5.64
CA LEU A 184 -1.26 0.04 4.51
C LEU A 184 -2.63 0.67 4.21
N GLN A 185 -3.25 1.27 5.21
CA GLN A 185 -4.55 1.94 5.13
C GLN A 185 -4.48 3.25 5.93
N ARG A 186 -5.52 4.06 5.85
CA ARG A 186 -5.60 5.31 6.63
C ARG A 186 -5.60 5.00 8.13
N LEU A 187 -4.88 5.79 8.91
CA LEU A 187 -4.76 5.58 10.36
C LEU A 187 -6.10 5.55 11.08
N ASN A 188 -7.06 6.37 10.66
CA ASN A 188 -8.41 6.42 11.22
C ASN A 188 -9.25 5.17 10.91
N GLU A 189 -8.84 4.32 9.99
CA GLU A 189 -9.53 3.08 9.60
C GLU A 189 -8.96 1.86 10.34
N ILE A 190 -7.67 1.88 10.63
CA ILE A 190 -6.96 0.73 11.24
C ILE A 190 -6.67 0.89 12.73
N GLY A 191 -6.76 2.10 13.27
CA GLY A 191 -6.51 2.36 14.68
C GLY A 191 -7.75 2.17 15.58
N PRO A 192 -7.60 2.38 16.89
CA PRO A 192 -8.71 2.23 17.82
C PRO A 192 -9.84 3.22 17.52
N PRO A 193 -11.11 2.81 17.76
CA PRO A 193 -12.25 3.67 17.57
C PRO A 193 -12.17 4.89 18.50
N LEU A 194 -12.70 6.02 18.04
CA LEU A 194 -12.73 7.25 18.84
C LEU A 194 -13.70 7.10 20.01
N LYS A 195 -13.22 7.49 21.19
CA LYS A 195 -14.10 7.66 22.35
C LYS A 195 -14.92 8.94 22.22
N PRO A 196 -16.21 8.99 22.66
CA PRO A 196 -17.11 10.15 22.47
C PRO A 196 -16.48 11.35 23.08
N ASN A 197 -15.74 11.73 23.74
CA ASN A 197 -15.19 12.99 24.28
C ASN A 197 -13.66 13.09 24.13
N ALA A 198 -13.04 12.25 23.31
CA ALA A 198 -11.60 12.26 23.10
C ALA A 198 -11.24 12.95 21.77
N SER A 199 -10.17 13.72 21.79
CA SER A 199 -9.59 14.22 20.55
C SER A 199 -9.02 13.06 19.73
N PRO A 200 -9.22 13.04 18.41
CA PRO A 200 -8.64 12.01 17.54
C PRO A 200 -7.12 11.93 17.73
N TRP A 201 -6.61 10.74 18.00
CA TRP A 201 -5.18 10.50 18.22
C TRP A 201 -4.34 10.78 16.97
N TYR A 202 -4.98 10.75 15.79
CA TYR A 202 -4.36 10.90 14.46
C TYR A 202 -4.52 12.29 13.84
N ASN A 203 -5.19 13.26 14.49
CA ASN A 203 -5.55 14.54 13.87
C ASN A 203 -4.39 15.53 13.71
N HIS A 204 -3.21 15.19 14.19
CA HIS A 204 -2.00 16.00 14.01
C HIS A 204 -1.23 15.65 12.73
N TYR A 205 -1.62 14.60 12.02
CA TYR A 205 -1.05 14.23 10.74
C TYR A 205 -1.78 14.90 9.57
N LEU A 206 -1.02 15.40 8.61
CA LEU A 206 -1.49 15.55 7.23
C LEU A 206 -1.56 14.15 6.59
N TYR A 207 -2.44 13.99 5.61
CA TYR A 207 -2.68 12.67 5.00
C TYR A 207 -2.34 12.65 3.53
N GLN A 208 -1.61 11.63 3.09
CA GLN A 208 -1.24 11.44 1.69
C GLN A 208 -1.28 9.97 1.28
N SER A 209 -2.00 9.67 0.18
CA SER A 209 -2.02 8.33 -0.39
C SER A 209 -0.90 8.13 -1.40
N LEU A 210 -0.21 6.99 -1.34
CA LEU A 210 0.64 6.51 -2.43
C LEU A 210 -0.19 5.57 -3.31
N LYS A 211 -0.52 6.06 -4.50
CA LYS A 211 -1.34 5.33 -5.49
C LYS A 211 -0.43 4.60 -6.48
N LYS A 212 -1.01 3.86 -7.42
CA LYS A 212 -0.29 3.36 -8.59
C LYS A 212 0.37 4.51 -9.35
N PHE A 213 1.41 4.22 -10.10
CA PHE A 213 2.06 5.23 -10.96
C PHE A 213 1.09 5.79 -12.00
N ASP A 214 1.29 7.05 -12.34
CA ASP A 214 0.61 7.64 -13.49
C ASP A 214 1.25 7.16 -14.81
N TYR A 215 0.73 7.69 -15.93
CA TYR A 215 1.24 7.33 -17.24
C TYR A 215 2.70 7.76 -17.44
N GLN A 216 3.06 8.97 -17.00
CA GLN A 216 4.41 9.53 -17.21
C GLN A 216 5.44 8.80 -16.34
N GLU A 217 5.13 8.55 -15.08
CA GLU A 217 5.97 7.78 -14.16
C GLU A 217 6.22 6.36 -14.70
N THR A 218 5.16 5.72 -15.22
CA THR A 218 5.26 4.37 -15.80
C THR A 218 6.12 4.38 -17.06
N GLU A 219 5.93 5.33 -17.97
CA GLU A 219 6.74 5.44 -19.19
C GLU A 219 8.21 5.77 -18.88
N GLN A 220 8.47 6.59 -17.88
CA GLN A 220 9.83 6.90 -17.44
C GLN A 220 10.52 5.62 -16.91
N LEU A 221 9.85 4.84 -16.07
CA LEU A 221 10.41 3.60 -15.51
C LEU A 221 10.67 2.54 -16.58
N LEU A 222 9.78 2.45 -17.56
CA LEU A 222 9.85 1.47 -18.65
C LEU A 222 10.64 1.95 -19.88
N SER A 223 11.28 3.12 -19.83
CA SER A 223 11.94 3.78 -20.97
C SER A 223 12.99 2.92 -21.70
N ILE A 224 13.56 1.93 -21.04
CA ILE A 224 14.53 0.99 -21.62
C ILE A 224 13.89 -0.04 -22.56
N PHE A 225 12.55 -0.17 -22.56
CA PHE A 225 11.81 -1.11 -23.40
C PHE A 225 11.16 -0.43 -24.60
N PRO A 226 10.92 -1.15 -25.72
CA PRO A 226 10.16 -0.63 -26.86
C PRO A 226 8.72 -0.27 -26.48
N PRO A 227 8.04 0.64 -27.22
CA PRO A 227 6.69 1.12 -26.90
C PRO A 227 5.64 0.02 -26.75
N GLU A 228 5.69 -1.00 -27.64
CA GLU A 228 4.76 -2.13 -27.62
C GLU A 228 4.89 -2.91 -26.33
N LEU A 229 6.12 -3.20 -25.91
CA LEU A 229 6.38 -3.93 -24.66
C LEU A 229 6.00 -3.11 -23.42
N ARG A 230 6.21 -1.78 -23.44
CA ARG A 230 5.75 -0.89 -22.37
C ARG A 230 4.24 -0.96 -22.20
N THR A 231 3.50 -0.95 -23.32
CA THR A 231 2.04 -1.07 -23.31
C THR A 231 1.61 -2.41 -22.74
N GLY A 232 2.25 -3.51 -23.15
CA GLY A 232 1.98 -4.84 -22.59
C GLY A 232 2.24 -4.90 -21.09
N ILE A 233 3.41 -4.42 -20.62
CA ILE A 233 3.73 -4.38 -19.19
C ILE A 233 2.69 -3.56 -18.41
N ARG A 234 2.31 -2.40 -18.92
CA ARG A 234 1.29 -1.56 -18.28
C ARG A 234 -0.05 -2.27 -18.14
N ASN A 235 -0.49 -2.99 -19.16
CA ASN A 235 -1.74 -3.74 -19.14
C ASN A 235 -1.74 -4.87 -18.10
N ILE A 236 -0.63 -5.64 -18.00
CA ILE A 236 -0.54 -6.74 -17.04
C ILE A 236 -0.32 -6.26 -15.60
N THR A 237 0.32 -5.11 -15.40
CA THR A 237 0.67 -4.57 -14.07
C THR A 237 -0.28 -3.50 -13.56
N GLY A 238 -1.09 -2.88 -14.43
CA GLY A 238 -1.96 -1.76 -14.08
C GLY A 238 -1.21 -0.55 -13.52
N SER A 239 0.05 -0.38 -13.89
CA SER A 239 0.95 0.66 -13.37
C SER A 239 1.23 0.55 -11.85
N HIS A 240 1.03 -0.65 -11.28
CA HIS A 240 1.36 -0.91 -9.88
C HIS A 240 2.89 -0.97 -9.70
N PRO A 241 3.51 -0.16 -8.80
CA PRO A 241 4.95 0.01 -8.73
C PRO A 241 5.74 -1.31 -8.62
N THR A 242 5.42 -2.15 -7.66
CA THR A 242 6.14 -3.43 -7.48
C THR A 242 5.89 -4.41 -8.62
N LEU A 243 4.68 -4.44 -9.20
CA LEU A 243 4.41 -5.31 -10.35
C LEU A 243 5.25 -4.90 -11.58
N ILE A 244 5.43 -3.59 -11.81
CA ILE A 244 6.30 -3.09 -12.87
C ILE A 244 7.76 -3.46 -12.60
N GLN A 245 8.23 -3.31 -11.36
CA GLN A 245 9.59 -3.68 -10.99
C GLN A 245 9.86 -5.18 -11.24
N ILE A 246 8.94 -6.06 -10.86
CA ILE A 246 9.05 -7.51 -11.09
C ILE A 246 9.01 -7.82 -12.59
N ALA A 247 8.03 -7.29 -13.35
CA ALA A 247 7.94 -7.50 -14.78
C ALA A 247 9.18 -6.99 -15.53
N GLY A 248 9.61 -5.76 -15.20
CA GLY A 248 10.82 -5.16 -15.78
C GLY A 248 12.09 -5.94 -15.46
N PHE A 249 12.21 -6.45 -14.23
CA PHE A 249 13.33 -7.28 -13.81
C PHE A 249 13.43 -8.58 -14.64
N LEU A 250 12.33 -9.31 -14.76
CA LEU A 250 12.26 -10.58 -15.50
C LEU A 250 12.56 -10.37 -16.99
N LEU A 251 11.95 -9.36 -17.60
CA LEU A 251 12.14 -9.07 -19.03
C LEU A 251 13.56 -8.55 -19.33
N ASN A 252 14.14 -7.75 -18.42
CA ASN A 252 15.50 -7.27 -18.62
C ASN A 252 16.54 -8.38 -18.51
N ILE A 253 16.30 -9.42 -17.69
CA ILE A 253 17.17 -10.61 -17.67
C ILE A 253 17.16 -11.30 -19.03
N ALA A 254 15.99 -11.62 -19.60
CA ALA A 254 15.86 -12.28 -20.90
C ALA A 254 16.54 -11.44 -22.01
N LYS A 255 16.30 -10.12 -22.04
CA LYS A 255 16.94 -9.20 -23.00
C LYS A 255 18.47 -9.22 -22.90
N ARG A 256 19.03 -9.28 -21.69
CA ARG A 256 20.50 -9.30 -21.48
C ARG A 256 21.15 -10.60 -21.88
N GLN A 257 20.42 -11.71 -21.84
CA GLN A 257 20.87 -13.02 -22.30
C GLN A 257 20.80 -13.15 -23.82
N GLY A 258 20.20 -12.16 -24.52
CA GLY A 258 19.99 -12.20 -25.96
C GLY A 258 18.96 -13.23 -26.39
N GLU A 259 18.14 -13.68 -25.46
CA GLU A 259 17.09 -14.67 -25.68
C GLU A 259 15.79 -13.98 -26.10
N GLU A 260 15.04 -14.61 -27.00
CA GLU A 260 13.64 -14.25 -27.19
C GLU A 260 12.86 -14.54 -25.93
N VAL A 261 11.96 -13.60 -25.53
CA VAL A 261 11.17 -13.75 -24.32
C VAL A 261 10.24 -14.95 -24.45
N ASP A 262 10.51 -16.02 -23.71
CA ASP A 262 9.55 -17.12 -23.53
C ASP A 262 8.38 -16.62 -22.67
N ILE A 263 7.24 -16.38 -23.34
CA ILE A 263 6.02 -15.84 -22.73
C ILE A 263 5.48 -16.77 -21.63
N ASN A 264 5.55 -18.10 -21.84
CA ASN A 264 5.02 -19.05 -20.86
C ASN A 264 5.87 -19.04 -19.58
N LYS A 265 7.20 -19.02 -19.74
CA LYS A 265 8.14 -18.88 -18.63
C LYS A 265 7.94 -17.55 -17.91
N PHE A 266 7.87 -16.44 -18.65
CA PHE A 266 7.63 -15.12 -18.08
C PHE A 266 6.33 -15.10 -17.24
N ASN A 267 5.21 -15.58 -17.79
CA ASN A 267 3.94 -15.62 -17.08
C ASN A 267 4.01 -16.44 -15.79
N SER A 268 4.64 -17.63 -15.86
CA SER A 268 4.81 -18.50 -14.68
C SER A 268 5.66 -17.85 -13.60
N ASP A 269 6.78 -17.24 -13.98
CA ASP A 269 7.68 -16.56 -13.05
C ASP A 269 7.02 -15.30 -12.46
N PHE A 270 6.34 -14.51 -13.28
CA PHE A 270 5.64 -13.30 -12.85
C PHE A 270 4.50 -13.62 -11.87
N GLU A 271 3.70 -14.66 -12.15
CA GLU A 271 2.65 -15.11 -11.22
C GLU A 271 3.22 -15.57 -9.89
N ARG A 272 4.28 -16.37 -9.92
CA ARG A 272 4.95 -16.85 -8.71
C ARG A 272 5.46 -15.68 -7.85
N ASP A 273 6.15 -14.73 -8.48
CA ASP A 273 6.85 -13.66 -7.78
C ASP A 273 5.89 -12.55 -7.31
N THR A 274 4.69 -12.46 -7.90
CA THR A 274 3.65 -11.50 -7.49
C THR A 274 2.62 -12.07 -6.52
N LYS A 275 2.58 -13.40 -6.34
CA LYS A 275 1.56 -14.08 -5.53
C LYS A 275 1.42 -13.53 -4.11
N GLN A 276 2.53 -13.24 -3.44
CA GLN A 276 2.52 -12.76 -2.06
C GLN A 276 1.80 -11.40 -1.92
N ILE A 277 1.93 -10.52 -2.91
CA ILE A 277 1.25 -9.21 -2.90
C ILE A 277 -0.27 -9.41 -2.85
N PHE A 278 -0.78 -10.29 -3.70
CA PHE A 278 -2.22 -10.57 -3.78
C PHE A 278 -2.74 -11.30 -2.54
N GLU A 279 -1.96 -12.23 -1.97
CA GLU A 279 -2.34 -12.90 -0.73
C GLU A 279 -2.50 -11.92 0.43
N ILE A 280 -1.62 -10.92 0.54
CA ILE A 280 -1.72 -9.88 1.57
C ILE A 280 -2.98 -9.05 1.35
N ILE A 281 -3.24 -8.60 0.12
CA ILE A 281 -4.45 -7.85 -0.23
C ILE A 281 -5.71 -8.63 0.15
N TRP A 282 -5.80 -9.89 -0.27
CA TRP A 282 -6.98 -10.72 -0.03
C TRP A 282 -7.23 -11.02 1.45
N LYS A 283 -6.18 -11.30 2.19
CA LYS A 283 -6.28 -11.53 3.64
C LYS A 283 -6.81 -10.30 4.38
N ARG A 284 -6.48 -9.11 3.90
CA ARG A 284 -6.94 -7.83 4.48
C ARG A 284 -8.35 -7.42 4.04
N CYS A 285 -8.80 -7.86 2.89
CA CYS A 285 -10.17 -7.62 2.44
C CYS A 285 -11.17 -8.28 3.41
N ASN A 286 -12.14 -7.50 3.87
CA ASN A 286 -13.29 -8.05 4.61
C ASN A 286 -14.25 -8.79 3.66
N ASP A 287 -15.24 -9.50 4.21
CA ASP A 287 -16.15 -10.30 3.40
C ASP A 287 -17.01 -9.46 2.43
N GLN A 288 -17.32 -8.21 2.78
CA GLN A 288 -18.02 -7.27 1.89
C GLN A 288 -17.13 -6.89 0.70
N GLN A 289 -15.87 -6.52 0.92
CA GLN A 289 -14.91 -6.20 -0.13
C GLN A 289 -14.66 -7.40 -1.06
N LYS A 290 -14.50 -8.60 -0.49
CA LYS A 290 -14.37 -9.84 -1.28
C LYS A 290 -15.60 -10.08 -2.14
N THR A 291 -16.79 -9.84 -1.60
CA THR A 291 -18.06 -9.95 -2.35
C THR A 291 -18.12 -8.93 -3.49
N LEU A 292 -17.71 -7.68 -3.24
CA LEU A 292 -17.69 -6.64 -4.27
C LEU A 292 -16.68 -6.97 -5.38
N LEU A 293 -15.50 -7.51 -5.05
CA LEU A 293 -14.53 -7.96 -6.05
C LEU A 293 -15.07 -9.09 -6.93
N MET A 294 -15.79 -10.06 -6.34
CA MET A 294 -16.49 -11.11 -7.09
C MET A 294 -17.56 -10.53 -8.01
N LEU A 295 -18.33 -9.55 -7.54
CA LEU A 295 -19.36 -8.88 -8.34
C LEU A 295 -18.73 -8.08 -9.50
N ILE A 296 -17.67 -7.34 -9.24
CA ILE A 296 -16.93 -6.61 -10.29
C ILE A 296 -16.43 -7.57 -11.36
N LEU A 297 -15.90 -8.73 -10.97
CA LEU A 297 -15.44 -9.75 -11.92
C LEU A 297 -16.58 -10.24 -12.81
N LEU A 298 -17.73 -10.58 -12.23
CA LEU A 298 -18.88 -11.07 -13.01
C LEU A 298 -19.43 -10.00 -13.95
N LEU A 299 -19.46 -8.74 -13.52
CA LEU A 299 -19.88 -7.62 -14.36
C LEU A 299 -18.89 -7.31 -15.49
N ASP A 300 -17.58 -7.41 -15.22
CA ASP A 300 -16.53 -7.22 -16.23
C ASP A 300 -16.53 -8.34 -17.29
N LEU A 301 -17.02 -9.53 -16.94
CA LEU A 301 -17.28 -10.64 -17.86
C LEU A 301 -18.68 -10.60 -18.47
N GLU A 302 -19.45 -9.52 -18.24
CA GLU A 302 -20.84 -9.32 -18.70
C GLU A 302 -21.79 -10.50 -18.37
N GLY A 303 -21.48 -11.27 -17.32
CA GLY A 303 -22.18 -12.50 -16.98
C GLY A 303 -21.89 -13.68 -17.92
N HIS A 304 -21.04 -13.51 -18.94
CA HIS A 304 -20.68 -14.56 -19.86
C HIS A 304 -19.55 -15.42 -19.29
N LEU A 305 -19.87 -16.62 -18.87
CA LEU A 305 -18.93 -17.60 -18.35
C LEU A 305 -18.90 -18.84 -19.26
N GLY A 306 -18.01 -18.85 -20.24
CA GLY A 306 -17.94 -19.90 -21.23
C GLY A 306 -19.20 -19.95 -22.11
N GLN A 307 -19.96 -21.04 -22.00
CA GLN A 307 -21.22 -21.22 -22.75
C GLN A 307 -22.49 -20.87 -21.96
N ARG A 308 -22.34 -20.22 -20.80
CA ARG A 308 -23.46 -19.87 -19.91
C ARG A 308 -23.54 -18.39 -19.67
N ASP A 309 -24.78 -17.90 -19.63
CA ASP A 309 -25.13 -16.54 -19.29
C ASP A 309 -25.80 -16.50 -17.91
N PHE A 310 -25.40 -15.54 -17.11
CA PHE A 310 -25.97 -15.27 -15.79
C PHE A 310 -26.65 -13.89 -15.80
N ASP A 311 -27.83 -13.78 -15.22
CA ASP A 311 -28.56 -12.51 -15.17
C ASP A 311 -27.98 -11.61 -14.07
N LEU A 312 -27.22 -10.61 -14.49
CA LEU A 312 -26.60 -9.61 -13.61
C LEU A 312 -27.37 -8.28 -13.55
N LYS A 313 -28.64 -8.24 -14.05
CA LYS A 313 -29.44 -7.01 -14.10
C LYS A 313 -29.59 -6.39 -12.71
N GLY A 314 -29.31 -5.09 -12.65
CA GLY A 314 -29.42 -4.30 -11.42
C GLY A 314 -28.29 -4.49 -10.43
N MET A 315 -27.37 -5.44 -10.64
CA MET A 315 -26.24 -5.67 -9.73
C MET A 315 -25.23 -4.50 -9.72
N GLY A 316 -25.10 -3.75 -10.82
CA GLY A 316 -24.27 -2.54 -10.86
C GLY A 316 -24.66 -1.47 -9.82
N ARG A 317 -25.95 -1.42 -9.43
CA ARG A 317 -26.42 -0.50 -8.38
C ARG A 317 -25.84 -0.82 -7.00
N ILE A 318 -25.51 -2.08 -6.75
CA ILE A 318 -24.90 -2.52 -5.50
C ILE A 318 -23.52 -1.87 -5.32
N LEU A 319 -22.76 -1.73 -6.41
CA LEU A 319 -21.47 -1.06 -6.39
C LEU A 319 -21.62 0.41 -5.97
N ILE A 320 -22.60 1.12 -6.53
CA ILE A 320 -22.86 2.53 -6.19
C ILE A 320 -23.21 2.69 -4.71
N GLN A 321 -23.96 1.76 -4.13
CA GLN A 321 -24.35 1.80 -2.71
C GLN A 321 -23.20 1.49 -1.75
N ASN A 322 -22.08 0.95 -2.26
CA ASN A 322 -20.91 0.54 -1.47
C ASN A 322 -19.67 1.35 -1.80
N GLU A 323 -19.84 2.62 -2.18
CA GLU A 323 -18.77 3.49 -2.65
C GLU A 323 -17.58 3.59 -1.68
N ARG A 324 -17.82 3.60 -0.36
CA ARG A 324 -16.75 3.64 0.63
C ARG A 324 -15.82 2.43 0.53
N SER A 325 -16.37 1.21 0.53
CA SER A 325 -15.58 -0.02 0.41
C SER A 325 -14.86 -0.11 -0.94
N LEU A 326 -15.45 0.45 -2.00
CA LEU A 326 -14.83 0.52 -3.32
C LEU A 326 -13.69 1.53 -3.36
N THR A 327 -13.85 2.69 -2.70
CA THR A 327 -12.76 3.68 -2.55
C THR A 327 -11.55 3.08 -1.82
N GLU A 328 -11.78 2.31 -0.75
CA GLU A 328 -10.73 1.59 -0.05
C GLU A 328 -9.99 0.60 -0.97
N LEU A 329 -10.71 -0.13 -1.84
CA LEU A 329 -10.11 -1.04 -2.82
C LEU A 329 -9.35 -0.28 -3.94
N GLU A 330 -9.83 0.90 -4.35
CA GLU A 330 -9.11 1.79 -5.28
C GLU A 330 -7.81 2.32 -4.66
N GLU A 331 -7.84 2.74 -3.40
CA GLU A 331 -6.65 3.20 -2.66
C GLU A 331 -5.61 2.09 -2.46
N GLN A 332 -6.06 0.84 -2.32
CA GLN A 332 -5.19 -0.33 -2.30
C GLN A 332 -4.65 -0.71 -3.69
N GLY A 333 -5.11 -0.06 -4.76
CA GLY A 333 -4.69 -0.32 -6.13
C GLY A 333 -5.26 -1.60 -6.74
N VAL A 334 -6.35 -2.15 -6.19
CA VAL A 334 -6.98 -3.38 -6.66
C VAL A 334 -7.89 -3.11 -7.85
N ILE A 335 -8.69 -2.04 -7.75
CA ILE A 335 -9.65 -1.62 -8.77
C ILE A 335 -9.44 -0.17 -9.19
N ILE A 336 -10.07 0.21 -10.28
CA ILE A 336 -10.22 1.60 -10.75
C ILE A 336 -11.69 1.86 -11.05
N SER A 337 -12.10 3.12 -10.94
CA SER A 337 -13.40 3.56 -11.45
C SER A 337 -13.24 4.35 -12.74
N GLU A 338 -14.17 4.14 -13.68
CA GLU A 338 -14.30 4.90 -14.92
C GLU A 338 -15.71 5.43 -15.05
N ILE A 339 -15.84 6.61 -15.65
CA ILE A 339 -17.12 7.19 -16.00
C ILE A 339 -17.38 6.91 -17.47
N ARG A 340 -18.39 6.10 -17.80
CA ARG A 340 -18.78 5.78 -19.17
C ARG A 340 -20.18 6.33 -19.50
N PRO A 341 -20.43 6.75 -20.74
CA PRO A 341 -21.77 7.08 -21.18
C PRO A 341 -22.64 5.80 -21.18
N LYS A 342 -23.87 5.88 -20.66
CA LYS A 342 -24.81 4.75 -20.75
C LYS A 342 -25.14 4.45 -22.22
N PRO A 343 -25.06 3.17 -22.64
CA PRO A 343 -25.55 2.79 -23.96
C PRO A 343 -27.07 2.94 -24.00
N LYS A 344 -27.60 3.71 -24.96
CA LYS A 344 -29.00 4.06 -25.25
C LYS A 344 -29.55 5.32 -24.57
N LEU A 345 -29.52 6.40 -25.35
CA LEU A 345 -30.44 7.57 -25.33
C LEU A 345 -30.47 8.51 -24.11
N SER A 346 -29.63 8.35 -23.11
CA SER A 346 -29.57 9.33 -22.03
C SER A 346 -28.19 10.01 -21.95
N LYS A 347 -28.19 11.33 -21.65
CA LYS A 347 -26.96 12.06 -21.25
C LYS A 347 -26.43 11.60 -19.88
N GLU A 348 -26.90 10.48 -19.38
CA GLU A 348 -26.52 9.92 -18.09
C GLU A 348 -25.17 9.20 -18.20
N GLN A 349 -24.27 9.50 -17.29
CA GLN A 349 -22.99 8.83 -17.11
C GLN A 349 -23.16 7.73 -16.03
N GLU A 350 -22.51 6.61 -16.22
CA GLU A 350 -22.45 5.52 -15.25
C GLU A 350 -21.00 5.34 -14.78
N LYS A 351 -20.81 5.29 -13.45
CA LYS A 351 -19.53 4.94 -12.84
C LYS A 351 -19.42 3.41 -12.82
N ILE A 352 -18.45 2.89 -13.52
CA ILE A 352 -18.13 1.45 -13.55
C ILE A 352 -16.81 1.20 -12.82
N TYR A 353 -16.65 0.00 -12.29
CA TYR A 353 -15.44 -0.42 -11.61
C TYR A 353 -14.79 -1.58 -12.35
N LEU A 354 -13.46 -1.51 -12.53
CA LEU A 354 -12.66 -2.48 -13.26
C LEU A 354 -11.45 -2.88 -12.41
N PHE A 355 -10.86 -4.03 -12.67
CA PHE A 355 -9.57 -4.37 -12.07
C PHE A 355 -8.47 -3.50 -12.66
N THR A 356 -7.52 -3.08 -11.81
CA THR A 356 -6.37 -2.27 -12.24
C THR A 356 -5.47 -2.99 -13.22
N SER A 357 -5.43 -4.33 -13.18
CA SER A 357 -4.55 -5.15 -14.00
C SER A 357 -5.15 -6.51 -14.30
N SER A 358 -4.70 -7.11 -15.41
CA SER A 358 -5.15 -8.45 -15.80
C SER A 358 -4.68 -9.52 -14.81
N ILE A 359 -3.50 -9.35 -14.20
CA ILE A 359 -3.01 -10.28 -13.18
C ILE A 359 -3.86 -10.24 -11.91
N MET A 360 -4.35 -9.05 -11.51
CA MET A 360 -5.27 -8.90 -10.38
C MET A 360 -6.61 -9.61 -10.66
N LYS A 361 -7.16 -9.42 -11.85
CA LYS A 361 -8.36 -10.12 -12.29
C LYS A 361 -8.18 -11.64 -12.25
N LYS A 362 -7.07 -12.13 -12.81
CA LYS A 362 -6.71 -13.55 -12.79
C LYS A 362 -6.67 -14.11 -11.37
N TRP A 363 -6.05 -13.38 -10.47
CA TRP A 363 -5.89 -13.82 -9.11
C TRP A 363 -7.23 -13.88 -8.35
N VAL A 364 -8.13 -12.91 -8.53
CA VAL A 364 -9.47 -12.98 -7.94
C VAL A 364 -10.24 -14.20 -8.47
N ILE A 365 -10.09 -14.55 -9.75
CA ILE A 365 -10.65 -15.78 -10.31
C ILE A 365 -10.10 -17.01 -9.59
N GLN A 366 -8.79 -17.09 -9.35
CA GLN A 366 -8.16 -18.20 -8.63
C GLN A 366 -8.66 -18.30 -7.18
N GLU A 367 -8.84 -17.19 -6.51
CA GLU A 367 -9.38 -17.14 -5.14
C GLU A 367 -10.84 -17.58 -5.08
N ILE A 368 -11.67 -17.19 -6.04
CA ILE A 368 -13.03 -17.70 -6.18
C ILE A 368 -13.00 -19.22 -6.36
N TRP A 369 -12.11 -19.69 -7.20
CA TRP A 369 -11.96 -21.11 -7.47
C TRP A 369 -11.55 -21.92 -6.24
N ASN A 370 -10.58 -21.41 -5.47
CA ASN A 370 -10.11 -22.07 -4.25
C ASN A 370 -11.11 -21.94 -3.07
N THR A 371 -12.20 -21.15 -3.24
CA THR A 371 -13.17 -20.92 -2.18
C THR A 371 -14.00 -22.18 -1.91
N LYS A 372 -13.91 -22.70 -0.70
CA LYS A 372 -14.69 -23.88 -0.27
C LYS A 372 -16.21 -23.57 -0.22
N PRO A 373 -17.08 -24.53 -0.54
CA PRO A 373 -18.53 -24.34 -0.42
C PRO A 373 -19.00 -23.85 0.97
N SER A 374 -18.31 -24.23 2.03
CA SER A 374 -18.58 -23.78 3.39
C SER A 374 -18.32 -22.27 3.59
N GLU A 375 -17.35 -21.69 2.87
CA GLU A 375 -17.04 -20.27 2.94
C GLU A 375 -18.05 -19.44 2.13
N ILE A 376 -18.53 -19.96 1.00
CA ILE A 376 -19.62 -19.34 0.24
C ILE A 376 -20.87 -19.24 1.12
N LYS A 377 -21.17 -20.29 1.87
CA LYS A 377 -22.28 -20.33 2.82
C LYS A 377 -22.13 -19.30 3.96
N LYS A 378 -20.92 -19.10 4.48
CA LYS A 378 -20.65 -18.06 5.49
C LYS A 378 -20.88 -16.65 4.93
N ARG A 379 -20.52 -16.41 3.67
CA ARG A 379 -20.73 -15.13 2.99
C ARG A 379 -22.17 -14.90 2.54
N GLU A 380 -23.04 -15.89 2.62
CA GLU A 380 -24.44 -15.76 2.24
C GLU A 380 -25.16 -14.63 3.00
N LYS A 381 -24.85 -14.44 4.30
CA LYS A 381 -25.36 -13.30 5.06
C LYS A 381 -24.91 -11.94 4.47
N VAL A 382 -23.67 -11.86 4.02
CA VAL A 382 -23.14 -10.65 3.38
C VAL A 382 -23.82 -10.43 2.04
N PHE A 383 -24.01 -11.48 1.24
CA PHE A 383 -24.74 -11.41 -0.02
C PHE A 383 -26.18 -10.92 0.19
N LEU A 384 -26.89 -11.46 1.18
CA LEU A 384 -28.28 -11.06 1.50
C LEU A 384 -28.38 -9.62 2.03
N ASN A 385 -27.35 -9.10 2.66
CA ASN A 385 -27.29 -7.71 3.08
C ASN A 385 -27.07 -6.74 1.91
N LEU A 386 -26.45 -7.21 0.83
CA LEU A 386 -26.08 -6.39 -0.33
C LEU A 386 -27.06 -6.55 -1.51
N MET A 387 -27.74 -7.69 -1.63
CA MET A 387 -28.45 -8.14 -2.82
C MET A 387 -29.82 -8.73 -2.48
N SER A 388 -30.75 -8.71 -3.44
CA SER A 388 -31.98 -9.46 -3.34
C SER A 388 -31.74 -10.97 -3.39
N HIS A 389 -32.69 -11.78 -2.87
CA HIS A 389 -32.58 -13.24 -2.92
C HIS A 389 -32.31 -13.78 -4.34
N GLY A 390 -32.98 -13.25 -5.35
CA GLY A 390 -32.77 -13.67 -6.76
C GLY A 390 -31.34 -13.39 -7.24
N GLN A 391 -30.80 -12.22 -6.91
CA GLN A 391 -29.41 -11.84 -7.25
C GLN A 391 -28.38 -12.71 -6.51
N VAL A 392 -28.64 -13.04 -5.24
CA VAL A 392 -27.79 -13.95 -4.46
C VAL A 392 -27.72 -15.33 -5.12
N GLU A 393 -28.84 -15.86 -5.55
CA GLU A 393 -28.88 -17.18 -6.21
C GLU A 393 -28.14 -17.17 -7.56
N GLU A 394 -28.28 -16.11 -8.37
CA GLU A 394 -27.52 -15.99 -9.62
C GLU A 394 -26.01 -15.85 -9.37
N MET A 395 -25.62 -15.07 -8.40
CA MET A 395 -24.21 -14.93 -8.01
C MET A 395 -23.63 -16.26 -7.49
N LYS A 396 -24.36 -16.99 -6.66
CA LYS A 396 -23.94 -18.32 -6.19
C LYS A 396 -23.78 -19.32 -7.35
N LYS A 397 -24.73 -19.34 -8.29
CA LYS A 397 -24.61 -20.19 -9.49
C LYS A 397 -23.35 -19.84 -10.30
N ALA A 398 -23.10 -18.57 -10.53
CA ALA A 398 -21.93 -18.10 -11.28
C ALA A 398 -20.60 -18.48 -10.57
N ILE A 399 -20.49 -18.23 -9.26
CA ILE A 399 -19.32 -18.58 -8.45
C ILE A 399 -19.11 -20.10 -8.42
N THR A 400 -20.17 -20.88 -8.22
CA THR A 400 -20.09 -22.34 -8.21
C THR A 400 -19.65 -22.88 -9.57
N TRP A 401 -20.18 -22.29 -10.66
CA TRP A 401 -19.81 -22.67 -12.00
C TRP A 401 -18.31 -22.37 -12.30
N LEU A 402 -17.83 -21.18 -11.92
CA LEU A 402 -16.41 -20.82 -12.00
C LEU A 402 -15.53 -21.84 -11.23
N GLY A 403 -15.94 -22.24 -10.05
CA GLY A 403 -15.24 -23.22 -9.22
C GLY A 403 -15.20 -24.64 -9.82
N GLN A 404 -16.09 -24.99 -10.74
CA GLN A 404 -16.19 -26.32 -11.34
C GLN A 404 -15.56 -26.44 -12.74
N HIS A 405 -15.28 -25.31 -13.44
CA HIS A 405 -14.88 -25.28 -14.84
C HIS A 405 -13.50 -24.66 -15.03
N GLN A 406 -12.46 -25.33 -14.53
CA GLN A 406 -11.07 -24.87 -14.53
C GLN A 406 -10.54 -24.53 -15.93
N ASP A 407 -10.81 -25.38 -16.94
CA ASP A 407 -10.28 -25.19 -18.30
C ASP A 407 -10.86 -23.95 -18.99
N THR A 408 -12.14 -23.65 -18.72
CA THR A 408 -12.79 -22.43 -19.22
C THR A 408 -12.21 -21.19 -18.57
N VAL A 409 -11.95 -21.25 -17.27
CA VAL A 409 -11.31 -20.17 -16.51
C VAL A 409 -9.88 -19.94 -17.02
N VAL A 410 -9.12 -21.00 -17.26
CA VAL A 410 -7.77 -20.91 -17.85
C VAL A 410 -7.83 -20.31 -19.27
N SER A 411 -8.84 -20.62 -20.07
CA SER A 411 -9.01 -19.99 -21.39
C SER A 411 -9.35 -18.50 -21.31
N LEU A 412 -10.13 -18.08 -20.32
CA LEU A 412 -10.37 -16.67 -20.00
C LEU A 412 -9.10 -15.96 -19.52
N LEU A 413 -8.11 -16.71 -19.02
CA LEU A 413 -6.83 -16.23 -18.51
C LEU A 413 -5.68 -16.29 -19.54
N LYS A 414 -5.88 -16.83 -20.75
CA LYS A 414 -4.88 -16.87 -21.82
C LYS A 414 -4.51 -15.49 -22.42
N PHE A 415 -4.67 -14.45 -21.61
CA PHE A 415 -4.37 -13.06 -21.97
C PHE A 415 -2.89 -12.75 -22.26
N GLY A 416 -1.95 -13.61 -21.83
CA GLY A 416 -0.53 -13.26 -21.87
C GLY A 416 0.06 -13.07 -23.27
N ARG A 417 -0.51 -13.70 -24.31
CA ARG A 417 0.04 -13.64 -25.67
C ARG A 417 -0.34 -12.36 -26.42
N GLU A 418 -1.57 -11.90 -26.26
CA GLU A 418 -2.08 -10.69 -26.90
C GLU A 418 -1.65 -9.41 -26.19
N ILE A 419 -1.29 -9.50 -24.89
CA ILE A 419 -0.97 -8.34 -24.06
C ILE A 419 0.50 -7.91 -24.19
N LEU A 420 1.45 -8.85 -24.37
CA LEU A 420 2.88 -8.52 -24.49
C LEU A 420 3.35 -8.27 -25.93
N PHE A 421 2.63 -8.77 -26.92
CA PHE A 421 3.07 -8.77 -28.33
C PHE A 421 1.94 -8.57 -29.34
N GLY A 422 0.73 -8.09 -28.91
CA GLY A 422 -0.44 -7.86 -29.75
C GLY A 422 -0.34 -6.70 -30.71
#